data_c8a00f59f22f8a2c5b2d3f6e3d1ce818
#
_entry.id   c8a00f59f22f8a2c5b2d3f6e3d1ce818
#
_cell.length_a   1.000
_cell.length_b   1.000
_cell.length_c   1.000
_cell.angle_alpha   90.00
_cell.angle_beta   90.00
_cell.angle_gamma   90.00
#
_symmetry.space_group_name_H-M   'P 1'
#
loop_
_entity.id
_entity.type
_entity.pdbx_description
1 polymer ?
#
loop_
_entity_poly.entity_id
_entity_poly.type
_entity_poly.pdbx_seq_one_letter_code
_entity_poly.pdbx_strand_id
1 'polypeptide(L)'
;MNARTNNNSKHIFTVALLAALILVANAAGASAATVYRVVAGDSLFFIAQRYGVTVSAIRGANGLVGDMIYPGQTLTIPNGVSTTPPAQSGTSYTVKSGDSLFLIARRYGTTVDALKATNGLYSEWIYPGQLLVIPSGTTISPDPNRGGTIPSRGAWSQSDLTLLAQLVTAEAGGEPYEGQVAVAATVLNRISSGLYPNTIPEVIYQVVDGRYYQYSPVLDGRINNTPSSTAIGATTEALNGWDPSYGALGFYNPSKTSNYWVRSRTVTRVIGDHVFFK
;
A
#
# COMPACT_ATOMS: atom_id res chain seq x y z
N MET A 1 80.18 -60.71 41.74
CA MET A 1 79.81 -61.56 40.57
C MET A 1 78.29 -61.47 40.38
N ASN A 2 77.92 -60.81 39.36
CA ASN A 2 76.65 -60.74 38.67
C ASN A 2 75.34 -60.70 39.48
N ALA A 3 74.89 -59.52 39.71
CA ALA A 3 73.50 -59.19 39.96
C ALA A 3 72.69 -59.27 38.61
N ARG A 4 71.59 -59.98 38.61
CA ARG A 4 70.54 -59.78 37.61
C ARG A 4 69.31 -59.24 38.30
N THR A 5 69.16 -57.98 38.23
CA THR A 5 67.93 -57.28 38.54
C THR A 5 66.93 -57.59 37.48
N ASN A 6 65.82 -58.21 37.80
CA ASN A 6 64.66 -58.37 36.94
C ASN A 6 63.62 -57.31 37.29
N ASN A 7 63.53 -56.31 36.46
CA ASN A 7 62.69 -55.18 36.66
C ASN A 7 61.39 -55.42 35.82
N ASN A 8 60.43 -56.05 36.50
CA ASN A 8 59.05 -56.17 35.88
C ASN A 8 58.27 -54.96 36.27
N SER A 9 58.55 -53.90 35.57
CA SER A 9 57.68 -52.71 35.56
C SER A 9 56.43 -53.01 34.79
N LYS A 10 55.35 -53.34 35.49
CA LYS A 10 54.02 -53.46 34.91
C LYS A 10 53.57 -52.07 34.57
N HIS A 11 53.71 -51.72 33.28
CA HIS A 11 53.06 -50.55 32.71
C HIS A 11 51.57 -50.80 32.71
N ILE A 12 50.90 -50.26 33.72
CA ILE A 12 49.47 -50.08 33.70
C ILE A 12 49.20 -49.00 32.67
N PHE A 13 48.90 -49.41 31.43
CA PHE A 13 48.34 -48.52 30.45
C PHE A 13 46.96 -48.15 30.93
N THR A 14 46.86 -47.05 31.64
CA THR A 14 45.61 -46.35 31.84
C THR A 14 45.19 -45.83 30.47
N VAL A 15 44.34 -46.61 29.78
CA VAL A 15 43.65 -46.13 28.60
C VAL A 15 42.69 -45.07 29.07
N ALA A 16 43.15 -43.84 29.10
CA ALA A 16 42.26 -42.69 29.18
C ALA A 16 41.44 -42.68 27.89
N LEU A 17 40.23 -43.23 27.98
CA LEU A 17 39.22 -43.16 26.94
C LEU A 17 38.85 -41.67 26.89
N LEU A 18 39.57 -40.93 26.08
CA LEU A 18 39.22 -39.55 25.70
C LEU A 18 37.95 -39.70 24.84
N ALA A 19 36.78 -39.71 25.50
CA ALA A 19 35.52 -39.52 24.80
C ALA A 19 35.60 -38.13 24.18
N ALA A 20 36.10 -38.05 22.97
CA ALA A 20 35.92 -36.91 22.11
C ALA A 20 34.42 -36.79 21.89
N LEU A 21 33.82 -35.96 22.76
CA LEU A 21 32.46 -35.43 22.53
C LEU A 21 32.54 -34.65 21.23
N ILE A 22 32.28 -35.35 20.10
CA ILE A 22 32.04 -34.70 18.84
C ILE A 22 30.72 -33.98 19.06
N LEU A 23 30.85 -32.71 19.49
CA LEU A 23 29.76 -31.73 19.40
C LEU A 23 29.53 -31.55 17.90
N VAL A 24 28.65 -32.38 17.33
CA VAL A 24 28.06 -32.09 16.03
C VAL A 24 27.25 -30.83 16.28
N ALA A 25 27.92 -29.68 16.19
CA ALA A 25 27.23 -28.43 15.93
C ALA A 25 26.46 -28.69 14.64
N ASN A 26 25.15 -28.97 14.78
CA ASN A 26 24.22 -28.72 13.70
C ASN A 26 24.39 -27.23 13.35
N ALA A 27 25.35 -26.92 12.50
CA ALA A 27 25.31 -25.74 11.71
C ALA A 27 24.05 -25.90 10.86
N ALA A 28 22.89 -25.50 11.42
CA ALA A 28 21.76 -25.14 10.62
C ALA A 28 22.35 -24.21 9.57
N GLY A 29 22.47 -24.71 8.34
CA GLY A 29 23.13 -24.01 7.27
C GLY A 29 22.55 -22.63 7.20
N ALA A 30 23.31 -21.64 7.63
CA ALA A 30 23.02 -20.26 7.38
C ALA A 30 23.10 -20.12 5.86
N SER A 31 21.97 -20.41 5.19
CA SER A 31 21.83 -20.18 3.76
C SER A 31 22.12 -18.68 3.59
N ALA A 32 23.21 -18.37 2.89
CA ALA A 32 23.66 -16.99 2.73
C ALA A 32 22.52 -16.16 2.16
N ALA A 33 22.17 -15.08 2.86
CA ALA A 33 21.13 -14.18 2.39
C ALA A 33 21.49 -13.67 0.99
N THR A 34 20.50 -13.67 0.10
CA THR A 34 20.70 -13.17 -1.26
C THR A 34 20.66 -11.64 -1.24
N VAL A 35 21.63 -11.02 -1.88
CA VAL A 35 21.65 -9.56 -2.05
C VAL A 35 20.97 -9.22 -3.40
N TYR A 36 19.96 -8.37 -3.34
CA TYR A 36 19.21 -7.92 -4.51
C TYR A 36 19.30 -6.41 -4.69
N ARG A 37 19.60 -5.96 -5.92
CA ARG A 37 19.58 -4.54 -6.25
C ARG A 37 18.27 -4.18 -6.93
N VAL A 38 17.53 -3.26 -6.33
CA VAL A 38 16.23 -2.78 -6.83
C VAL A 38 16.40 -2.11 -8.19
N VAL A 39 15.56 -2.47 -9.14
CA VAL A 39 15.46 -1.84 -10.46
C VAL A 39 14.15 -1.05 -10.59
N ALA A 40 14.09 -0.17 -11.60
CA ALA A 40 12.87 0.61 -11.85
C ALA A 40 11.68 -0.34 -12.13
N GLY A 41 10.55 -0.09 -11.47
CA GLY A 41 9.35 -0.94 -11.57
C GLY A 41 9.27 -2.07 -10.55
N ASP A 42 10.28 -2.29 -9.73
CA ASP A 42 10.22 -3.26 -8.63
C ASP A 42 9.31 -2.78 -7.50
N SER A 43 8.72 -3.75 -6.82
CA SER A 43 8.08 -3.58 -5.51
C SER A 43 8.54 -4.69 -4.56
N LEU A 44 8.45 -4.44 -3.25
CA LEU A 44 8.77 -5.48 -2.26
C LEU A 44 7.92 -6.74 -2.48
N PHE A 45 6.68 -6.57 -2.96
CA PHE A 45 5.81 -7.71 -3.27
C PHE A 45 6.37 -8.58 -4.41
N PHE A 46 6.74 -8.00 -5.54
CA PHE A 46 7.29 -8.77 -6.67
C PHE A 46 8.65 -9.40 -6.34
N ILE A 47 9.47 -8.69 -5.55
CA ILE A 47 10.73 -9.24 -5.07
C ILE A 47 10.46 -10.41 -4.13
N ALA A 48 9.55 -10.25 -3.17
CA ALA A 48 9.16 -11.31 -2.23
C ALA A 48 8.64 -12.56 -2.97
N GLN A 49 7.76 -12.38 -3.95
CA GLN A 49 7.23 -13.45 -4.77
C GLN A 49 8.34 -14.18 -5.57
N ARG A 50 9.26 -13.41 -6.18
CA ARG A 50 10.40 -13.96 -6.94
C ARG A 50 11.30 -14.84 -6.11
N TYR A 51 11.52 -14.48 -4.85
CA TYR A 51 12.43 -15.16 -3.94
C TYR A 51 11.72 -16.14 -2.97
N GLY A 52 10.39 -16.27 -3.06
CA GLY A 52 9.62 -17.17 -2.20
C GLY A 52 9.65 -16.78 -0.72
N VAL A 53 9.69 -15.50 -0.41
CA VAL A 53 9.71 -14.95 0.95
C VAL A 53 8.54 -14.00 1.17
N THR A 54 8.30 -13.57 2.41
CA THR A 54 7.27 -12.56 2.69
C THR A 54 7.84 -11.14 2.57
N VAL A 55 6.98 -10.16 2.24
CA VAL A 55 7.35 -8.72 2.29
C VAL A 55 7.84 -8.34 3.69
N SER A 56 7.18 -8.86 4.73
CA SER A 56 7.58 -8.62 6.11
C SER A 56 8.98 -9.14 6.42
N ALA A 57 9.35 -10.30 5.87
CA ALA A 57 10.69 -10.87 6.03
C ALA A 57 11.76 -10.00 5.35
N ILE A 58 11.50 -9.53 4.11
CA ILE A 58 12.42 -8.61 3.44
C ILE A 58 12.55 -7.32 4.24
N ARG A 59 11.45 -6.75 4.73
CA ARG A 59 11.48 -5.52 5.53
C ARG A 59 12.26 -5.69 6.81
N GLY A 60 12.01 -6.75 7.57
CA GLY A 60 12.73 -7.06 8.80
C GLY A 60 14.24 -7.20 8.57
N ALA A 61 14.64 -7.91 7.51
CA ALA A 61 16.05 -8.11 7.16
C ALA A 61 16.78 -6.83 6.73
N ASN A 62 16.03 -5.78 6.35
CA ASN A 62 16.57 -4.51 5.84
C ASN A 62 16.26 -3.30 6.73
N GLY A 63 15.59 -3.49 7.87
CA GLY A 63 15.20 -2.39 8.76
C GLY A 63 14.22 -1.39 8.12
N LEU A 64 13.40 -1.83 7.17
CA LEU A 64 12.46 -0.95 6.47
C LEU A 64 11.21 -0.69 7.32
N VAL A 65 10.88 0.58 7.52
CA VAL A 65 9.68 0.99 8.27
C VAL A 65 8.40 0.91 7.41
N GLY A 66 8.53 0.98 6.07
CA GLY A 66 7.43 0.91 5.10
C GLY A 66 7.77 0.03 3.90
N ASP A 67 6.92 0.09 2.87
CA ASP A 67 7.09 -0.71 1.65
C ASP A 67 7.83 0.05 0.52
N MET A 68 8.24 1.29 0.80
CA MET A 68 8.93 2.12 -0.19
C MET A 68 10.35 1.63 -0.43
N ILE A 69 10.67 1.37 -1.69
CA ILE A 69 12.01 1.05 -2.17
C ILE A 69 12.34 1.90 -3.39
N TYR A 70 13.63 2.11 -3.63
CA TYR A 70 14.09 3.00 -4.70
C TYR A 70 15.02 2.25 -5.66
N PRO A 71 14.99 2.55 -6.97
CA PRO A 71 15.95 2.01 -7.93
C PRO A 71 17.39 2.25 -7.46
N GLY A 72 18.20 1.19 -7.52
CA GLY A 72 19.58 1.21 -7.03
C GLY A 72 19.75 0.83 -5.55
N GLN A 73 18.68 0.80 -4.76
CA GLN A 73 18.71 0.33 -3.38
C GLN A 73 19.11 -1.15 -3.31
N THR A 74 19.92 -1.50 -2.32
CA THR A 74 20.33 -2.90 -2.08
C THR A 74 19.48 -3.48 -0.97
N LEU A 75 18.89 -4.65 -1.22
CA LEU A 75 18.07 -5.39 -0.27
C LEU A 75 18.72 -6.74 0.04
N THR A 76 18.75 -7.08 1.32
CA THR A 76 19.05 -8.42 1.81
C THR A 76 17.78 -9.24 1.76
N ILE A 77 17.76 -10.30 0.98
CA ILE A 77 16.63 -11.23 0.87
C ILE A 77 16.93 -12.42 1.77
N PRO A 78 16.16 -12.63 2.85
CA PRO A 78 16.39 -13.73 3.77
C PRO A 78 16.05 -15.07 3.09
N ASN A 79 16.91 -16.07 3.22
CA ASN A 79 16.67 -17.41 2.73
C ASN A 79 15.86 -18.21 3.78
N GLY A 80 14.96 -19.07 3.32
CA GLY A 80 14.28 -20.06 4.17
C GLY A 80 13.09 -19.55 4.99
N VAL A 81 12.62 -18.31 4.76
CA VAL A 81 11.38 -17.83 5.38
C VAL A 81 10.21 -18.27 4.48
N SER A 82 9.53 -19.34 4.90
CA SER A 82 8.36 -19.88 4.19
C SER A 82 7.35 -18.77 3.87
N THR A 83 6.82 -18.80 2.65
CA THR A 83 5.73 -17.93 2.18
C THR A 83 4.39 -18.20 2.85
N THR A 84 4.36 -19.08 3.84
CA THR A 84 3.11 -19.38 4.56
C THR A 84 2.75 -18.16 5.40
N PRO A 85 1.65 -17.46 5.09
CA PRO A 85 1.10 -16.49 6.01
C PRO A 85 0.90 -17.15 7.37
N PRO A 86 1.03 -16.44 8.50
CA PRO A 86 0.69 -17.01 9.79
C PRO A 86 -0.70 -17.64 9.67
N ALA A 87 -0.86 -18.86 10.22
CA ALA A 87 -2.13 -19.61 10.22
C ALA A 87 -3.15 -18.79 11.04
N GLN A 88 -3.70 -17.76 10.43
CA GLN A 88 -4.80 -17.00 10.99
C GLN A 88 -6.10 -17.55 10.41
N SER A 89 -7.07 -17.78 11.29
CA SER A 89 -8.40 -18.23 10.92
C SER A 89 -9.06 -17.16 10.04
N GLY A 90 -9.10 -17.38 8.73
CA GLY A 90 -9.69 -16.48 7.76
C GLY A 90 -9.79 -17.10 6.37
N THR A 91 -10.63 -16.52 5.53
CA THR A 91 -10.74 -16.91 4.12
C THR A 91 -9.59 -16.29 3.34
N SER A 92 -8.85 -17.09 2.56
CA SER A 92 -7.83 -16.55 1.66
C SER A 92 -8.46 -15.93 0.43
N TYR A 93 -7.97 -14.75 0.04
CA TYR A 93 -8.38 -14.03 -1.17
C TYR A 93 -7.17 -13.67 -2.02
N THR A 94 -7.21 -14.00 -3.31
CA THR A 94 -6.20 -13.57 -4.27
C THR A 94 -6.63 -12.26 -4.91
N VAL A 95 -5.83 -11.22 -4.73
CA VAL A 95 -6.05 -9.89 -5.30
C VAL A 95 -6.11 -9.95 -6.82
N LYS A 96 -7.12 -9.34 -7.40
CA LYS A 96 -7.32 -9.22 -8.84
C LYS A 96 -6.98 -7.81 -9.32
N SER A 97 -6.77 -7.67 -10.63
CA SER A 97 -6.62 -6.34 -11.22
C SER A 97 -7.86 -5.47 -10.95
N GLY A 98 -7.64 -4.25 -10.46
CA GLY A 98 -8.70 -3.32 -10.06
C GLY A 98 -9.23 -3.50 -8.63
N ASP A 99 -8.69 -4.44 -7.85
CA ASP A 99 -8.99 -4.52 -6.42
C ASP A 99 -8.25 -3.45 -5.63
N SER A 100 -8.86 -3.02 -4.52
CA SER A 100 -8.22 -2.26 -3.44
C SER A 100 -8.54 -2.90 -2.10
N LEU A 101 -7.75 -2.60 -1.06
CA LEU A 101 -8.06 -3.07 0.30
C LEU A 101 -9.47 -2.65 0.72
N PHE A 102 -9.91 -1.46 0.30
CA PHE A 102 -11.25 -0.97 0.57
C PHE A 102 -12.34 -1.85 -0.07
N LEU A 103 -12.20 -2.17 -1.37
CA LEU A 103 -13.15 -3.03 -2.08
C LEU A 103 -13.21 -4.43 -1.49
N ILE A 104 -12.06 -4.98 -1.13
CA ILE A 104 -11.96 -6.30 -0.50
C ILE A 104 -12.59 -6.25 0.90
N ALA A 105 -12.24 -5.25 1.72
CA ALA A 105 -12.84 -5.06 3.05
C ALA A 105 -14.36 -4.98 2.98
N ARG A 106 -14.89 -4.17 2.08
CA ARG A 106 -16.33 -4.02 1.87
C ARG A 106 -17.01 -5.32 1.42
N ARG A 107 -16.37 -6.04 0.48
CA ARG A 107 -16.88 -7.33 -0.02
C ARG A 107 -17.04 -8.37 1.07
N TYR A 108 -16.08 -8.40 2.00
CA TYR A 108 -16.02 -9.41 3.06
C TYR A 108 -16.51 -8.92 4.42
N GLY A 109 -17.11 -7.73 4.49
CA GLY A 109 -17.67 -7.23 5.75
C GLY A 109 -16.59 -6.93 6.81
N THR A 110 -15.41 -6.51 6.40
CA THR A 110 -14.31 -6.14 7.30
C THR A 110 -13.86 -4.69 7.08
N THR A 111 -12.82 -4.25 7.77
CA THR A 111 -12.24 -2.91 7.59
C THR A 111 -10.88 -2.98 6.91
N VAL A 112 -10.45 -1.88 6.29
CA VAL A 112 -9.10 -1.75 5.71
C VAL A 112 -8.04 -1.98 6.79
N ASP A 113 -8.23 -1.39 7.98
CA ASP A 113 -7.29 -1.54 9.08
C ASP A 113 -7.19 -3.00 9.57
N ALA A 114 -8.32 -3.70 9.66
CA ALA A 114 -8.34 -5.12 10.02
C ALA A 114 -7.63 -5.97 8.96
N LEU A 115 -7.87 -5.69 7.65
CA LEU A 115 -7.13 -6.35 6.57
C LEU A 115 -5.63 -6.08 6.65
N LYS A 116 -5.23 -4.83 6.87
CA LYS A 116 -3.82 -4.46 7.02
C LYS A 116 -3.17 -5.17 8.20
N ALA A 117 -3.81 -5.11 9.38
CA ALA A 117 -3.30 -5.75 10.59
C ALA A 117 -3.15 -7.26 10.42
N THR A 118 -4.18 -7.94 9.84
CA THR A 118 -4.18 -9.39 9.60
C THR A 118 -3.10 -9.81 8.63
N ASN A 119 -2.77 -8.97 7.64
CA ASN A 119 -1.80 -9.29 6.60
C ASN A 119 -0.43 -8.65 6.80
N GLY A 120 -0.20 -7.96 7.91
CA GLY A 120 1.05 -7.25 8.19
C GLY A 120 1.37 -6.14 7.16
N LEU A 121 0.32 -5.50 6.59
CA LEU A 121 0.47 -4.45 5.61
C LEU A 121 0.61 -3.09 6.31
N TYR A 122 1.61 -2.33 5.92
CA TYR A 122 1.88 -0.99 6.46
C TYR A 122 1.36 0.12 5.54
N SER A 123 1.09 -0.25 4.28
CA SER A 123 0.49 0.63 3.28
C SER A 123 -0.82 0.02 2.76
N GLU A 124 -1.56 0.78 1.97
CA GLU A 124 -2.77 0.29 1.32
C GLU A 124 -2.50 -0.33 -0.05
N TRP A 125 -1.22 -0.41 -0.44
CA TRP A 125 -0.83 -1.01 -1.69
C TRP A 125 -1.00 -2.51 -1.67
N ILE A 126 -1.77 -3.01 -2.64
CA ILE A 126 -1.91 -4.42 -2.95
C ILE A 126 -1.70 -4.63 -4.44
N TYR A 127 -1.25 -5.82 -4.81
CA TYR A 127 -0.90 -6.15 -6.20
C TYR A 127 -1.72 -7.33 -6.70
N PRO A 128 -2.11 -7.36 -7.98
CA PRO A 128 -2.73 -8.54 -8.58
C PRO A 128 -1.87 -9.78 -8.35
N GLY A 129 -2.50 -10.88 -7.91
CA GLY A 129 -1.82 -12.11 -7.51
C GLY A 129 -1.40 -12.16 -6.03
N GLN A 130 -1.48 -11.06 -5.29
CA GLN A 130 -1.21 -11.05 -3.84
C GLN A 130 -2.27 -11.86 -3.11
N LEU A 131 -1.82 -12.73 -2.17
CA LEU A 131 -2.72 -13.46 -1.30
C LEU A 131 -2.97 -12.65 -0.03
N LEU A 132 -4.24 -12.45 0.30
CA LEU A 132 -4.67 -11.79 1.52
C LEU A 132 -5.48 -12.77 2.37
N VAL A 133 -5.23 -12.74 3.67
CA VAL A 133 -6.08 -13.39 4.66
C VAL A 133 -7.18 -12.41 5.06
N ILE A 134 -8.42 -12.80 4.88
CA ILE A 134 -9.59 -12.00 5.26
C ILE A 134 -9.95 -12.34 6.71
N PRO A 135 -9.88 -11.39 7.65
CA PRO A 135 -10.21 -11.65 9.05
C PRO A 135 -11.70 -12.00 9.19
N SER A 136 -11.99 -13.04 9.95
CA SER A 136 -13.37 -13.43 10.29
C SER A 136 -13.87 -12.58 11.46
N GLY A 137 -15.08 -12.03 11.36
CA GLY A 137 -15.79 -11.48 12.52
C GLY A 137 -15.59 -10.00 12.85
N THR A 138 -15.04 -9.19 11.96
CA THR A 138 -15.08 -7.73 12.12
C THR A 138 -16.43 -7.18 11.65
N THR A 139 -17.27 -6.74 12.60
CA THR A 139 -18.49 -5.98 12.27
C THR A 139 -18.09 -4.60 11.75
N ILE A 140 -18.49 -4.28 10.52
CA ILE A 140 -18.36 -2.91 10.01
C ILE A 140 -19.31 -2.04 10.83
N SER A 141 -18.76 -1.08 11.59
CA SER A 141 -19.58 0.06 12.01
C SER A 141 -19.88 0.88 10.74
N PRO A 142 -21.15 1.14 10.41
CA PRO A 142 -21.45 1.98 9.26
C PRO A 142 -20.84 3.36 9.50
N ASP A 143 -19.88 3.75 8.67
CA ASP A 143 -19.43 5.14 8.60
C ASP A 143 -20.59 5.95 7.99
N PRO A 144 -21.23 6.85 8.75
CA PRO A 144 -22.36 7.62 8.25
C PRO A 144 -22.05 8.49 7.02
N ASN A 145 -20.77 8.70 6.72
CA ASN A 145 -20.33 9.45 5.54
C ASN A 145 -20.13 8.60 4.27
N ARG A 146 -20.38 7.29 4.32
CA ARG A 146 -20.26 6.38 3.15
C ARG A 146 -21.56 6.22 2.35
N GLY A 147 -22.54 7.07 2.57
CA GLY A 147 -23.91 6.92 2.05
C GLY A 147 -24.36 7.91 0.99
N GLY A 148 -23.47 8.58 0.28
CA GLY A 148 -23.86 9.31 -0.92
C GLY A 148 -24.30 8.34 -2.02
N THR A 149 -25.51 8.51 -2.57
CA THR A 149 -25.98 7.81 -3.77
C THR A 149 -25.14 8.30 -4.96
N ILE A 150 -23.97 7.70 -5.16
CA ILE A 150 -23.23 7.86 -6.42
C ILE A 150 -23.90 6.95 -7.44
N PRO A 151 -24.13 7.41 -8.69
CA PRO A 151 -24.67 6.57 -9.75
C PRO A 151 -23.86 5.27 -9.83
N SER A 152 -24.56 4.15 -9.98
CA SER A 152 -23.96 2.82 -10.00
C SER A 152 -22.84 2.74 -11.05
N ARG A 153 -21.83 1.95 -10.76
CA ARG A 153 -20.60 1.68 -11.53
C ARG A 153 -20.78 1.44 -13.04
N GLY A 154 -22.02 1.25 -13.52
CA GLY A 154 -22.37 1.14 -14.95
C GLY A 154 -22.57 2.46 -15.68
N ALA A 155 -22.49 3.60 -14.99
CA ALA A 155 -22.76 4.92 -15.56
C ALA A 155 -21.51 5.64 -16.10
N TRP A 156 -20.28 5.19 -15.74
CA TRP A 156 -19.04 5.87 -16.12
C TRP A 156 -18.26 5.09 -17.18
N SER A 157 -17.83 5.78 -18.23
CA SER A 157 -17.01 5.19 -19.29
C SER A 157 -15.56 5.01 -18.81
N GLN A 158 -14.80 4.14 -19.48
CA GLN A 158 -13.36 4.00 -19.19
C GLN A 158 -12.59 5.31 -19.44
N SER A 159 -13.04 6.13 -20.39
CA SER A 159 -12.47 7.46 -20.64
C SER A 159 -12.72 8.42 -19.48
N ASP A 160 -13.90 8.36 -18.83
CA ASP A 160 -14.22 9.18 -17.66
C ASP A 160 -13.32 8.82 -16.48
N LEU A 161 -13.11 7.52 -16.24
CA LEU A 161 -12.21 7.01 -15.20
C LEU A 161 -10.77 7.48 -15.44
N THR A 162 -10.33 7.38 -16.69
CA THR A 162 -8.97 7.81 -17.06
C THR A 162 -8.80 9.32 -16.84
N LEU A 163 -9.76 10.12 -17.30
CA LEU A 163 -9.73 11.58 -17.13
C LEU A 163 -9.73 12.00 -15.67
N LEU A 164 -10.54 11.36 -14.82
CA LEU A 164 -10.58 11.64 -13.40
C LEU A 164 -9.23 11.26 -12.73
N ALA A 165 -8.64 10.13 -13.09
CA ALA A 165 -7.33 9.73 -12.59
C ALA A 165 -6.19 10.65 -13.07
N GLN A 166 -6.29 11.20 -14.28
CA GLN A 166 -5.39 12.23 -14.80
C GLN A 166 -5.47 13.51 -13.97
N LEU A 167 -6.69 13.96 -13.64
CA LEU A 167 -6.91 15.11 -12.76
C LEU A 167 -6.29 14.87 -11.38
N VAL A 168 -6.57 13.73 -10.76
CA VAL A 168 -6.03 13.37 -9.44
C VAL A 168 -4.50 13.35 -9.45
N THR A 169 -3.90 12.78 -10.51
CA THR A 169 -2.44 12.79 -10.69
C THR A 169 -1.88 14.21 -10.73
N ALA A 170 -2.54 15.10 -11.47
CA ALA A 170 -2.06 16.46 -11.69
C ALA A 170 -2.28 17.40 -10.49
N GLU A 171 -3.37 17.20 -9.73
CA GLU A 171 -3.73 18.03 -8.58
C GLU A 171 -3.17 17.49 -7.25
N ALA A 172 -3.12 16.17 -7.11
CA ALA A 172 -2.86 15.51 -5.82
C ALA A 172 -1.79 14.41 -5.88
N GLY A 173 -0.97 14.36 -6.94
CA GLY A 173 0.03 13.29 -7.09
C GLY A 173 1.08 13.23 -5.98
N GLY A 174 1.30 14.33 -5.26
CA GLY A 174 2.18 14.41 -4.07
C GLY A 174 1.46 14.27 -2.73
N GLU A 175 0.13 14.19 -2.73
CA GLU A 175 -0.66 14.10 -1.50
C GLU A 175 -0.71 12.66 -0.97
N PRO A 176 -1.00 12.47 0.34
CA PRO A 176 -1.35 11.18 0.89
C PRO A 176 -2.48 10.53 0.08
N TYR A 177 -2.53 9.20 0.04
CA TYR A 177 -3.53 8.46 -0.73
C TYR A 177 -4.98 8.90 -0.43
N GLU A 178 -5.29 9.12 0.85
CA GLU A 178 -6.59 9.66 1.29
C GLU A 178 -6.89 11.02 0.65
N GLY A 179 -5.88 11.89 0.50
CA GLY A 179 -6.00 13.18 -0.17
C GLY A 179 -6.28 13.05 -1.67
N GLN A 180 -5.67 12.05 -2.32
CA GLN A 180 -5.95 11.73 -3.72
C GLN A 180 -7.40 11.25 -3.91
N VAL A 181 -7.91 10.40 -3.01
CA VAL A 181 -9.31 9.97 -3.00
C VAL A 181 -10.24 11.15 -2.77
N ALA A 182 -9.90 12.04 -1.82
CA ALA A 182 -10.69 13.23 -1.54
C ALA A 182 -10.82 14.16 -2.75
N VAL A 183 -9.75 14.34 -3.53
CA VAL A 183 -9.79 15.13 -4.78
C VAL A 183 -10.73 14.50 -5.80
N ALA A 184 -10.64 13.18 -6.02
CA ALA A 184 -11.58 12.47 -6.90
C ALA A 184 -13.03 12.62 -6.41
N ALA A 185 -13.25 12.47 -5.10
CA ALA A 185 -14.56 12.58 -4.48
C ALA A 185 -15.18 13.97 -4.67
N THR A 186 -14.38 15.07 -4.66
CA THR A 186 -14.93 16.42 -4.90
C THR A 186 -15.56 16.57 -6.28
N VAL A 187 -15.01 15.91 -7.32
CA VAL A 187 -15.61 15.91 -8.66
C VAL A 187 -16.96 15.18 -8.64
N LEU A 188 -17.02 14.02 -7.99
CA LEU A 188 -18.25 13.22 -7.87
C LEU A 188 -19.31 13.93 -7.02
N ASN A 189 -18.90 14.62 -5.96
CA ASN A 189 -19.77 15.43 -5.11
C ASN A 189 -20.38 16.59 -5.89
N ARG A 190 -19.61 17.25 -6.77
CA ARG A 190 -20.13 18.28 -7.65
C ARG A 190 -21.24 17.75 -8.55
N ILE A 191 -20.99 16.60 -9.20
CA ILE A 191 -21.99 15.94 -10.05
C ILE A 191 -23.26 15.63 -9.24
N SER A 192 -23.09 15.10 -8.04
CA SER A 192 -24.22 14.71 -7.19
C SER A 192 -24.97 15.89 -6.57
N SER A 193 -24.34 17.07 -6.48
CA SER A 193 -24.92 18.24 -5.83
C SER A 193 -26.03 18.93 -6.64
N GLY A 194 -26.09 18.72 -7.93
CA GLY A 194 -26.97 19.44 -8.84
C GLY A 194 -26.59 20.92 -9.05
N LEU A 195 -25.52 21.40 -8.45
CA LEU A 195 -25.01 22.77 -8.59
C LEU A 195 -23.98 22.90 -9.71
N TYR A 196 -23.48 21.81 -10.20
CA TYR A 196 -22.43 21.71 -11.21
C TYR A 196 -22.92 20.82 -12.36
N PRO A 197 -22.19 20.77 -13.48
CA PRO A 197 -22.46 19.82 -14.56
C PRO A 197 -22.55 18.38 -14.04
N ASN A 198 -23.26 17.52 -14.77
CA ASN A 198 -23.63 16.19 -14.31
C ASN A 198 -22.75 15.06 -14.87
N THR A 199 -21.64 15.40 -15.53
CA THR A 199 -20.65 14.43 -16.05
C THR A 199 -19.23 14.78 -15.57
N ILE A 200 -18.37 13.77 -15.48
CA ILE A 200 -16.96 13.95 -15.13
C ILE A 200 -16.25 14.91 -16.09
N PRO A 201 -16.34 14.74 -17.42
CA PRO A 201 -15.71 15.68 -18.35
C PRO A 201 -16.19 17.12 -18.19
N GLU A 202 -17.50 17.34 -18.07
CA GLU A 202 -18.06 18.68 -17.94
C GLU A 202 -17.63 19.38 -16.65
N VAL A 203 -17.51 18.66 -15.55
CA VAL A 203 -16.99 19.23 -14.27
C VAL A 203 -15.52 19.54 -14.40
N ILE A 204 -14.71 18.66 -15.00
CA ILE A 204 -13.26 18.85 -15.11
C ILE A 204 -12.92 19.98 -16.08
N TYR A 205 -13.60 20.05 -17.24
CA TYR A 205 -13.37 21.08 -18.25
C TYR A 205 -14.21 22.35 -18.04
N GLN A 206 -14.91 22.45 -16.93
CA GLN A 206 -15.74 23.61 -16.64
C GLN A 206 -14.94 24.92 -16.70
N VAL A 207 -15.46 25.89 -17.45
CA VAL A 207 -14.96 27.24 -17.52
C VAL A 207 -15.85 28.13 -16.65
N VAL A 208 -15.27 28.82 -15.69
CA VAL A 208 -15.96 29.76 -14.80
C VAL A 208 -15.84 31.17 -15.39
N ASP A 209 -16.95 31.90 -15.41
CA ASP A 209 -17.06 33.28 -15.93
C ASP A 209 -16.53 33.43 -17.38
N GLY A 210 -16.57 32.34 -18.16
CA GLY A 210 -16.09 32.32 -19.54
C GLY A 210 -14.59 32.56 -19.72
N ARG A 211 -13.80 32.50 -18.63
CA ARG A 211 -12.36 32.88 -18.63
C ARG A 211 -11.45 31.88 -17.93
N TYR A 212 -11.89 31.22 -16.88
CA TYR A 212 -11.02 30.44 -16.03
C TYR A 212 -11.46 28.99 -15.97
N TYR A 213 -10.55 28.07 -16.26
CA TYR A 213 -10.80 26.66 -16.00
C TYR A 213 -10.89 26.40 -14.51
N GLN A 214 -11.82 25.54 -14.14
CA GLN A 214 -12.01 25.13 -12.73
C GLN A 214 -10.77 24.46 -12.15
N TYR A 215 -10.01 23.75 -12.99
CA TYR A 215 -8.78 23.03 -12.61
C TYR A 215 -7.61 23.51 -13.45
N SER A 216 -6.53 23.93 -12.79
CA SER A 216 -5.33 24.45 -13.46
C SER A 216 -4.65 23.45 -14.40
N PRO A 217 -4.65 22.13 -14.15
CA PRO A 217 -4.11 21.15 -15.09
C PRO A 217 -4.75 21.15 -16.48
N VAL A 218 -5.97 21.61 -16.60
CA VAL A 218 -6.63 21.77 -17.91
C VAL A 218 -5.96 22.90 -18.70
N LEU A 219 -5.62 24.00 -18.03
CA LEU A 219 -5.00 25.17 -18.67
C LEU A 219 -3.55 24.91 -19.06
N ASP A 220 -2.77 24.26 -18.17
CA ASP A 220 -1.33 24.06 -18.38
C ASP A 220 -0.99 22.72 -19.06
N GLY A 221 -1.99 21.93 -19.43
CA GLY A 221 -1.87 20.68 -20.19
C GLY A 221 -1.50 19.46 -19.35
N ARG A 222 -1.27 19.58 -18.03
CA ARG A 222 -0.95 18.43 -17.15
C ARG A 222 -2.08 17.41 -17.10
N ILE A 223 -3.29 17.80 -17.42
CA ILE A 223 -4.45 16.90 -17.54
C ILE A 223 -4.24 15.77 -18.56
N ASN A 224 -3.34 15.95 -19.53
CA ASN A 224 -3.05 14.97 -20.57
C ASN A 224 -1.95 13.97 -20.19
N ASN A 225 -1.35 14.11 -19.00
CA ASN A 225 -0.32 13.19 -18.56
C ASN A 225 -0.90 11.82 -18.22
N THR A 226 -0.09 10.78 -18.40
CA THR A 226 -0.46 9.43 -17.98
C THR A 226 -0.77 9.41 -16.48
N PRO A 227 -1.93 8.89 -16.06
CA PRO A 227 -2.28 8.86 -14.65
C PRO A 227 -1.38 7.89 -13.89
N SER A 228 -1.00 8.26 -12.66
CA SER A 228 -0.26 7.38 -11.77
C SER A 228 -1.13 6.20 -11.31
N SER A 229 -0.49 5.09 -10.96
CA SER A 229 -1.20 3.93 -10.43
C SER A 229 -1.94 4.24 -9.12
N THR A 230 -1.39 5.12 -8.28
CA THR A 230 -2.05 5.62 -7.07
C THR A 230 -3.33 6.38 -7.39
N ALA A 231 -3.27 7.30 -8.33
CA ALA A 231 -4.42 8.09 -8.73
C ALA A 231 -5.52 7.24 -9.37
N ILE A 232 -5.16 6.20 -10.15
CA ILE A 232 -6.13 5.22 -10.68
C ILE A 232 -6.85 4.50 -9.54
N GLY A 233 -6.09 4.03 -8.54
CA GLY A 233 -6.65 3.41 -7.33
C GLY A 233 -7.57 4.36 -6.57
N ALA A 234 -7.11 5.58 -6.29
CA ALA A 234 -7.86 6.62 -5.58
C ALA A 234 -9.17 6.99 -6.29
N THR A 235 -9.12 7.14 -7.62
CA THR A 235 -10.32 7.34 -8.46
C THR A 235 -11.31 6.19 -8.31
N THR A 236 -10.81 4.96 -8.35
CA THR A 236 -11.65 3.76 -8.20
C THR A 236 -12.32 3.74 -6.83
N GLU A 237 -11.63 4.11 -5.77
CA GLU A 237 -12.21 4.15 -4.42
C GLU A 237 -13.26 5.25 -4.27
N ALA A 238 -13.01 6.44 -4.78
CA ALA A 238 -14.00 7.50 -4.79
C ALA A 238 -15.27 7.08 -5.54
N LEU A 239 -15.14 6.44 -6.72
CA LEU A 239 -16.25 5.91 -7.49
C LEU A 239 -17.02 4.78 -6.79
N ASN A 240 -16.38 4.09 -5.84
CA ASN A 240 -17.03 3.09 -5.01
C ASN A 240 -17.66 3.67 -3.72
N GLY A 241 -17.64 5.01 -3.58
CA GLY A 241 -18.34 5.73 -2.52
C GLY A 241 -17.47 6.09 -1.31
N TRP A 242 -16.14 5.91 -1.37
CA TRP A 242 -15.30 6.46 -0.32
C TRP A 242 -15.07 7.94 -0.57
N ASP A 243 -15.59 8.77 0.33
CA ASP A 243 -15.42 10.23 0.30
C ASP A 243 -14.80 10.73 1.62
N PRO A 244 -13.47 10.76 1.71
CA PRO A 244 -12.78 11.30 2.88
C PRO A 244 -12.87 12.83 2.97
N SER A 245 -13.37 13.51 1.94
CA SER A 245 -13.57 14.95 1.93
C SER A 245 -14.82 15.40 2.71
N TYR A 246 -15.68 14.48 3.12
CA TYR A 246 -16.96 14.73 3.78
C TYR A 246 -17.93 15.59 2.95
N GLY A 247 -18.06 15.25 1.68
CA GLY A 247 -18.97 15.92 0.75
C GLY A 247 -18.47 17.27 0.30
N ALA A 248 -17.15 17.52 0.31
CA ALA A 248 -16.58 18.78 -0.18
C ALA A 248 -16.89 18.98 -1.66
N LEU A 249 -17.09 20.24 -2.03
CA LEU A 249 -17.29 20.68 -3.42
C LEU A 249 -16.04 21.35 -4.01
N GLY A 250 -15.02 21.56 -3.19
CA GLY A 250 -13.76 22.14 -3.61
C GLY A 250 -12.64 21.89 -2.62
N PHE A 251 -11.43 22.17 -3.07
CA PHE A 251 -10.22 22.10 -2.25
C PHE A 251 -9.25 23.23 -2.66
N TYR A 252 -8.32 23.54 -1.78
CA TYR A 252 -7.21 24.43 -2.07
C TYR A 252 -6.00 24.07 -1.20
N ASN A 253 -4.82 24.45 -1.69
CA ASN A 253 -3.60 24.41 -0.89
C ASN A 253 -3.35 25.81 -0.32
N PRO A 254 -3.36 26.01 1.03
CA PRO A 254 -3.23 27.31 1.67
C PRO A 254 -1.88 27.99 1.44
N SER A 255 -0.84 27.21 1.05
CA SER A 255 0.47 27.76 0.70
C SER A 255 0.51 28.31 -0.74
N LYS A 256 -0.43 27.90 -1.60
CA LYS A 256 -0.46 28.24 -3.04
C LYS A 256 -1.54 29.28 -3.41
N THR A 257 -2.46 29.59 -2.52
CA THR A 257 -3.51 30.56 -2.81
C THR A 257 -3.73 31.54 -1.65
N SER A 258 -3.87 32.80 -1.97
CA SER A 258 -4.32 33.86 -1.06
C SER A 258 -5.78 34.25 -1.32
N ASN A 259 -6.48 33.55 -2.19
CA ASN A 259 -7.86 33.88 -2.57
C ASN A 259 -8.78 33.82 -1.35
N TYR A 260 -9.29 35.00 -0.94
CA TYR A 260 -10.14 35.14 0.22
C TYR A 260 -11.44 34.37 0.10
N TRP A 261 -12.01 34.26 -1.10
CA TRP A 261 -13.27 33.56 -1.32
C TRP A 261 -13.17 32.09 -0.98
N VAL A 262 -12.12 31.38 -1.45
CA VAL A 262 -11.95 29.95 -1.12
C VAL A 262 -11.62 29.76 0.37
N ARG A 263 -10.86 30.70 0.96
CA ARG A 263 -10.47 30.65 2.38
C ARG A 263 -11.63 30.94 3.34
N SER A 264 -12.69 31.63 2.89
CA SER A 264 -13.89 31.93 3.70
C SER A 264 -14.95 30.84 3.66
N ARG A 265 -14.72 29.76 2.91
CA ARG A 265 -15.67 28.66 2.79
C ARG A 265 -15.68 27.77 4.03
N THR A 266 -16.79 27.06 4.22
CA THR A 266 -16.92 26.09 5.31
C THR A 266 -15.98 24.90 5.06
N VAL A 267 -14.96 24.80 5.88
CA VAL A 267 -14.00 23.69 5.81
C VAL A 267 -14.67 22.41 6.27
N THR A 268 -14.58 21.38 5.46
CA THR A 268 -15.06 20.03 5.79
C THR A 268 -13.95 19.16 6.35
N ARG A 269 -12.74 19.25 5.76
CA ARG A 269 -11.57 18.49 6.20
C ARG A 269 -10.26 19.09 5.73
N VAL A 270 -9.17 18.74 6.41
CA VAL A 270 -7.79 18.98 5.97
C VAL A 270 -7.10 17.61 5.83
N ILE A 271 -6.52 17.35 4.66
CA ILE A 271 -5.78 16.10 4.38
C ILE A 271 -4.52 16.51 3.61
N GLY A 272 -3.35 16.13 4.13
CA GLY A 272 -2.10 16.58 3.57
C GLY A 272 -2.01 18.09 3.49
N ASP A 273 -1.65 18.61 2.34
CA ASP A 273 -1.56 20.06 2.06
C ASP A 273 -2.90 20.66 1.61
N HIS A 274 -3.93 19.88 1.44
CA HIS A 274 -5.23 20.34 0.95
C HIS A 274 -6.25 20.60 2.04
N VAL A 275 -6.92 21.74 1.93
CA VAL A 275 -8.11 22.12 2.70
C VAL A 275 -9.34 21.91 1.83
N PHE A 276 -10.21 20.99 2.22
CA PHE A 276 -11.47 20.66 1.54
C PHE A 276 -12.61 21.51 2.11
N PHE A 277 -13.55 21.94 1.25
CA PHE A 277 -14.60 22.89 1.64
C PHE A 277 -15.91 22.71 0.86
N LYS A 278 -17.00 23.29 1.42
CA LYS A 278 -18.32 23.44 0.79
C LYS A 278 -18.65 24.90 0.51
#